data_51c8a95bf43e54a988f293d878b10a1b
#
_entry.id   51c8a95bf43e54a988f293d878b10a1b
#
_cell.length_a   1.000
_cell.length_b   1.000
_cell.length_c   1.000
_cell.angle_alpha   90.00
_cell.angle_beta   90.00
_cell.angle_gamma   90.00
#
_symmetry.space_group_name_H-M   'P 1'
#
loop_
_entity.id
_entity.type
_entity.pdbx_description
1 polymer ?
#
loop_
_entity_poly.entity_id
_entity_poly.type
_entity_poly.pdbx_seq_one_letter_code
_entity_poly.pdbx_strand_id
1 'polypeptide(L)'
;MEPKELFIRSAERIGTGPIAPSTLQLRCGCLTILRRTLLASWPEEGCALLIGSPGEGTALRLDHVWPACNRWGRQPDLQPWEATESQGRHSNFLLDPREQLAAQRWSRFRGCELIGVAHSHPDSPPVPSAADRRRGIPNQLMLILSGSQDPRAWWLEEDRQVRPVPIDVD
;
A
#
# COMPACT_ATOMS: atom_id res chain seq x y z
N MET A 1 -23.90 12.68 22.94
CA MET A 1 -22.94 13.33 22.02
C MET A 1 -22.32 12.22 21.19
N GLU A 2 -22.82 12.03 19.96
CA GLU A 2 -22.51 10.88 19.10
C GLU A 2 -21.13 11.01 18.46
N PRO A 3 -20.35 9.91 18.28
CA PRO A 3 -18.99 9.93 17.71
C PRO A 3 -19.02 9.78 16.17
N LYS A 4 -19.82 10.59 15.45
CA LYS A 4 -19.96 10.49 13.99
C LYS A 4 -19.25 11.57 13.17
N GLU A 5 -18.53 12.50 13.77
CA GLU A 5 -17.98 13.65 13.02
C GLU A 5 -16.45 13.72 12.88
N LEU A 6 -15.73 12.60 13.04
CA LEU A 6 -14.26 12.65 12.97
C LEU A 6 -13.67 12.04 11.69
N PHE A 7 -14.48 11.78 10.68
CA PHE A 7 -14.00 11.05 9.49
C PHE A 7 -13.86 11.87 8.20
N ILE A 8 -14.18 13.17 8.19
CA ILE A 8 -14.14 13.95 6.95
C ILE A 8 -13.49 15.30 7.20
N ARG A 9 -12.18 15.38 7.04
CA ARG A 9 -11.48 16.59 6.63
C ARG A 9 -10.29 16.21 5.74
N SER A 10 -10.58 15.69 4.55
CA SER A 10 -9.69 15.76 3.40
C SER A 10 -10.51 16.30 2.26
N ALA A 11 -10.24 17.56 1.94
CA ALA A 11 -10.66 18.28 0.72
C ALA A 11 -12.09 17.98 0.22
N GLU A 12 -13.03 18.80 0.62
CA GLU A 12 -14.24 19.07 -0.18
C GLU A 12 -13.83 19.55 -1.56
N ARG A 13 -13.57 18.63 -2.48
CA ARG A 13 -13.65 18.87 -3.91
C ARG A 13 -15.02 18.37 -4.36
N ILE A 14 -15.88 19.32 -4.63
CA ILE A 14 -17.20 19.11 -5.19
C ILE A 14 -17.06 18.27 -6.47
N GLY A 15 -17.58 17.03 -6.49
CA GLY A 15 -18.05 16.35 -7.69
C GLY A 15 -17.18 15.32 -8.37
N THR A 16 -15.97 14.94 -7.88
CA THR A 16 -15.21 13.82 -8.43
C THR A 16 -14.57 13.02 -7.29
N GLY A 17 -14.69 11.68 -7.32
CA GLY A 17 -13.98 10.79 -6.40
C GLY A 17 -12.47 11.03 -6.42
N PRO A 18 -11.70 10.39 -5.53
CA PRO A 18 -10.24 10.55 -5.48
C PRO A 18 -9.62 10.30 -6.85
N ILE A 19 -8.84 11.28 -7.35
CA ILE A 19 -8.21 11.20 -8.66
C ILE A 19 -6.91 10.40 -8.52
N ALA A 20 -6.67 9.47 -9.45
CA ALA A 20 -5.40 8.75 -9.53
C ALA A 20 -4.23 9.75 -9.65
N PRO A 21 -3.16 9.57 -8.86
CA PRO A 21 -2.02 10.46 -8.91
C PRO A 21 -1.31 10.38 -10.28
N SER A 22 -0.79 11.51 -10.73
CA SER A 22 -0.02 11.58 -11.97
C SER A 22 1.33 10.90 -11.84
N THR A 23 1.93 10.94 -10.66
CA THR A 23 3.28 10.43 -10.36
C THR A 23 3.42 10.14 -8.87
N LEU A 24 4.21 9.14 -8.54
CA LEU A 24 4.69 8.88 -7.19
C LEU A 24 6.15 9.32 -7.07
N GLN A 25 6.40 10.35 -6.30
CA GLN A 25 7.74 10.85 -6.01
C GLN A 25 8.35 10.07 -4.84
N LEU A 26 9.51 9.46 -5.05
CA LEU A 26 10.26 8.71 -4.06
C LEU A 26 11.65 9.32 -3.85
N ARG A 27 12.00 9.51 -2.60
CA ARG A 27 13.40 9.77 -2.26
C ARG A 27 14.23 8.49 -2.31
N CYS A 28 15.48 8.57 -2.75
CA CYS A 28 16.41 7.42 -2.75
C CYS A 28 16.46 6.68 -1.40
N GLY A 29 16.37 7.41 -0.29
CA GLY A 29 16.30 6.81 1.05
C GLY A 29 15.05 5.94 1.26
N CYS A 30 13.89 6.41 0.83
CA CYS A 30 12.64 5.64 0.90
C CYS A 30 12.70 4.39 0.01
N LEU A 31 13.25 4.49 -1.19
CA LEU A 31 13.44 3.35 -2.08
C LEU A 31 14.35 2.29 -1.45
N THR A 32 15.43 2.70 -0.82
CA THR A 32 16.36 1.80 -0.12
C THR A 32 15.66 1.06 1.03
N ILE A 33 14.91 1.78 1.88
CA ILE A 33 14.15 1.19 2.98
C ILE A 33 13.11 0.22 2.45
N LEU A 34 12.37 0.63 1.42
CA LEU A 34 11.34 -0.19 0.79
C LEU A 34 11.90 -1.52 0.30
N ARG A 35 12.99 -1.49 -0.49
CA ARG A 35 13.64 -2.70 -1.01
C ARG A 35 14.09 -3.61 0.13
N ARG A 36 14.77 -3.07 1.15
CA ARG A 36 15.22 -3.86 2.31
C ARG A 36 14.05 -4.48 3.07
N THR A 37 12.99 -3.72 3.31
CA THR A 37 11.81 -4.20 4.03
C THR A 37 11.12 -5.34 3.28
N LEU A 38 10.85 -5.14 1.99
CA LEU A 38 10.09 -6.11 1.20
C LEU A 38 10.89 -7.39 0.91
N LEU A 39 12.20 -7.28 0.68
CA LEU A 39 13.05 -8.44 0.39
C LEU A 39 13.50 -9.20 1.64
N ALA A 40 13.40 -8.61 2.84
CA ALA A 40 13.76 -9.29 4.08
C ALA A 40 12.91 -10.52 4.39
N SER A 41 11.71 -10.60 3.82
CA SER A 41 10.79 -11.73 4.03
C SER A 41 10.98 -12.86 3.01
N TRP A 42 11.86 -12.67 2.01
CA TRP A 42 12.06 -13.69 0.97
C TRP A 42 12.31 -15.08 1.60
N PRO A 43 11.70 -16.17 1.12
CA PRO A 43 10.87 -16.32 -0.08
C PRO A 43 9.37 -16.00 0.10
N GLU A 44 8.96 -15.45 1.22
CA GLU A 44 7.59 -14.99 1.45
C GLU A 44 7.38 -13.56 0.93
N GLU A 45 6.14 -13.18 0.68
CA GLU A 45 5.82 -11.79 0.37
C GLU A 45 6.09 -10.90 1.59
N GLY A 46 6.98 -9.93 1.42
CA GLY A 46 7.14 -8.82 2.36
C GLY A 46 6.07 -7.77 2.16
N CYS A 47 5.74 -7.01 3.19
CA CYS A 47 4.77 -5.93 3.09
C CYS A 47 5.15 -4.71 3.92
N ALA A 48 4.64 -3.55 3.52
CA ALA A 48 4.82 -2.28 4.19
C ALA A 48 3.63 -1.36 3.94
N LEU A 49 3.46 -0.36 4.80
CA LEU A 49 2.52 0.73 4.58
C LEU A 49 3.26 1.95 4.02
N LEU A 50 2.63 2.63 3.08
CA LEU A 50 3.17 3.83 2.44
C LEU A 50 2.54 5.06 3.07
N ILE A 51 3.38 5.93 3.63
CA ILE A 51 2.96 7.18 4.28
C ILE A 51 3.51 8.32 3.47
N GLY A 52 2.66 9.25 3.10
CA GLY A 52 3.04 10.33 2.19
C GLY A 52 2.19 11.57 2.33
N SER A 53 2.42 12.49 1.42
CA SER A 53 1.74 13.79 1.34
C SER A 53 1.49 14.19 -0.12
N PRO A 54 0.61 15.17 -0.36
CA PRO A 54 0.45 15.75 -1.69
C PRO A 54 1.77 16.33 -2.21
N GLY A 55 2.08 16.03 -3.48
CA GLY A 55 3.15 16.67 -4.25
C GLY A 55 2.61 17.83 -5.11
N GLU A 56 3.34 18.20 -6.16
CA GLU A 56 2.87 19.20 -7.10
C GLU A 56 1.73 18.69 -7.98
N GLY A 57 0.71 19.50 -8.19
CA GLY A 57 -0.45 19.16 -8.99
C GLY A 57 -1.21 17.97 -8.40
N THR A 58 -1.23 16.84 -9.11
CA THR A 58 -1.84 15.57 -8.66
C THR A 58 -0.81 14.51 -8.26
N ALA A 59 0.48 14.87 -8.14
CA ALA A 59 1.50 13.95 -7.67
C ALA A 59 1.29 13.58 -6.19
N LEU A 60 1.73 12.39 -5.81
CA LEU A 60 1.90 11.99 -4.41
C LEU A 60 3.39 11.85 -4.10
N ARG A 61 3.78 12.21 -2.90
CA ARG A 61 5.14 12.04 -2.40
C ARG A 61 5.18 11.00 -1.31
N LEU A 62 6.04 10.00 -1.44
CA LEU A 62 6.31 9.04 -0.38
C LEU A 62 7.30 9.64 0.62
N ASP A 63 6.82 9.95 1.81
CA ASP A 63 7.62 10.54 2.88
C ASP A 63 8.23 9.48 3.80
N HIS A 64 7.49 8.39 4.09
CA HIS A 64 7.94 7.31 4.97
C HIS A 64 7.44 5.94 4.51
N VAL A 65 8.26 4.94 4.75
CA VAL A 65 7.91 3.51 4.63
C VAL A 65 7.73 2.97 6.05
N TRP A 66 6.57 2.40 6.33
CA TRP A 66 6.29 1.73 7.60
C TRP A 66 6.40 0.22 7.39
N PRO A 67 7.49 -0.42 7.85
CA PRO A 67 7.64 -1.86 7.75
C PRO A 67 6.50 -2.59 8.47
N ALA A 68 5.95 -3.61 7.86
CA ALA A 68 4.90 -4.42 8.46
C ALA A 68 5.19 -5.91 8.31
N CYS A 69 4.70 -6.71 9.26
CA CYS A 69 4.85 -8.16 9.19
C CYS A 69 3.73 -8.78 8.37
N ASN A 70 4.07 -9.71 7.47
CA ASN A 70 3.07 -10.53 6.79
C ASN A 70 2.42 -11.51 7.79
N ARG A 71 1.14 -11.31 8.09
CA ARG A 71 0.34 -12.12 9.03
C ARG A 71 -0.43 -13.26 8.37
N TRP A 72 -0.33 -13.43 7.06
CA TRP A 72 -1.00 -14.51 6.36
C TRP A 72 -0.67 -15.88 6.97
N GLY A 73 -1.69 -16.69 7.25
CA GLY A 73 -1.54 -17.99 7.86
C GLY A 73 -1.07 -18.02 9.33
N ARG A 74 -0.79 -16.85 9.94
CA ARG A 74 -0.33 -16.79 11.34
C ARG A 74 -1.43 -16.43 12.34
N GLN A 75 -2.54 -15.89 11.88
CA GLN A 75 -3.66 -15.47 12.71
C GLN A 75 -4.97 -15.88 12.02
N PRO A 76 -5.51 -17.06 12.37
CA PRO A 76 -6.73 -17.58 11.73
C PRO A 76 -7.91 -16.60 11.76
N ASP A 77 -8.08 -15.86 12.85
CA ASP A 77 -9.18 -14.91 13.03
C ASP A 77 -9.11 -13.70 12.10
N LEU A 78 -7.94 -13.44 11.50
CA LEU A 78 -7.72 -12.35 10.56
C LEU A 78 -7.67 -12.80 9.11
N GLN A 79 -7.75 -14.11 8.84
CA GLN A 79 -7.70 -14.61 7.48
C GLN A 79 -8.96 -14.21 6.72
N PRO A 80 -8.82 -13.77 5.45
CA PRO A 80 -9.98 -13.61 4.60
C PRO A 80 -10.76 -14.94 4.51
N TRP A 81 -12.06 -14.88 4.55
CA TRP A 81 -12.94 -16.08 4.43
C TRP A 81 -12.70 -16.89 3.14
N GLU A 82 -12.13 -16.24 2.11
CA GLU A 82 -11.76 -16.86 0.83
C GLU A 82 -10.38 -17.57 0.88
N ALA A 83 -9.64 -17.45 1.98
CA ALA A 83 -8.33 -18.06 2.08
C ALA A 83 -8.45 -19.58 2.13
N THR A 84 -7.84 -20.27 1.17
CA THR A 84 -7.71 -21.72 1.18
C THR A 84 -6.37 -22.12 1.78
N GLU A 85 -6.28 -23.30 2.37
CA GLU A 85 -5.02 -23.81 2.97
C GLU A 85 -3.87 -23.91 1.95
N SER A 86 -4.19 -24.03 0.65
CA SER A 86 -3.20 -24.05 -0.43
C SER A 86 -2.56 -22.70 -0.75
N GLN A 87 -3.10 -21.61 -0.23
CA GLN A 87 -2.60 -20.26 -0.49
C GLN A 87 -1.55 -19.84 0.54
N GLY A 88 -0.29 -20.12 0.22
CA GLY A 88 0.85 -19.79 1.08
C GLY A 88 1.23 -18.30 1.07
N ARG A 89 2.14 -17.93 1.97
CA ARG A 89 2.71 -16.56 2.09
C ARG A 89 3.64 -16.16 0.95
N HIS A 90 3.99 -17.08 0.07
CA HIS A 90 4.71 -16.81 -1.17
C HIS A 90 3.95 -15.96 -2.19
N SER A 91 2.63 -16.00 -2.12
CA SER A 91 1.74 -15.32 -3.06
C SER A 91 0.59 -14.58 -2.39
N ASN A 92 0.70 -14.35 -1.08
CA ASN A 92 -0.32 -13.65 -0.31
C ASN A 92 0.29 -12.94 0.89
N PHE A 93 -0.23 -11.78 1.19
CA PHE A 93 0.07 -11.06 2.42
C PHE A 93 -1.20 -10.60 3.13
N LEU A 94 -1.06 -10.39 4.42
CA LEU A 94 -2.09 -9.82 5.28
C LEU A 94 -1.43 -8.86 6.27
N LEU A 95 -1.89 -7.63 6.27
CA LEU A 95 -1.46 -6.61 7.22
C LEU A 95 -2.25 -6.72 8.52
N ASP A 96 -1.58 -6.59 9.66
CA ASP A 96 -2.25 -6.52 10.96
C ASP A 96 -3.06 -5.20 11.05
N PRO A 97 -4.37 -5.25 11.29
CA PRO A 97 -5.19 -4.04 11.43
C PRO A 97 -4.70 -3.09 12.53
N ARG A 98 -4.04 -3.63 13.56
CA ARG A 98 -3.45 -2.81 14.64
C ARG A 98 -2.24 -2.03 14.15
N GLU A 99 -1.40 -2.62 13.29
CA GLU A 99 -0.29 -1.92 12.64
C GLU A 99 -0.80 -0.83 11.70
N GLN A 100 -1.86 -1.11 10.93
CA GLN A 100 -2.49 -0.11 10.08
C GLN A 100 -3.02 1.07 10.89
N LEU A 101 -3.71 0.80 11.99
CA LEU A 101 -4.22 1.85 12.88
C LEU A 101 -3.08 2.66 13.52
N ALA A 102 -2.00 2.00 13.94
CA ALA A 102 -0.82 2.68 14.49
C ALA A 102 -0.16 3.60 13.45
N ALA A 103 0.04 3.11 12.23
CA ALA A 103 0.58 3.89 11.13
C ALA A 103 -0.30 5.09 10.77
N GLN A 104 -1.63 4.91 10.72
CA GLN A 104 -2.57 6.00 10.48
C GLN A 104 -2.54 7.08 11.56
N ARG A 105 -2.45 6.70 12.83
CA ARG A 105 -2.34 7.65 13.94
C ARG A 105 -1.03 8.41 13.88
N TRP A 106 0.06 7.70 13.63
CA TRP A 106 1.39 8.28 13.53
C TRP A 106 1.49 9.24 12.34
N SER A 107 0.98 8.86 11.16
CA SER A 107 1.00 9.70 9.97
C SER A 107 0.26 11.01 10.18
N ARG A 108 -0.95 10.97 10.77
CA ARG A 108 -1.72 12.18 11.11
C ARG A 108 -0.96 13.10 12.08
N PHE A 109 -0.30 12.53 13.08
CA PHE A 109 0.52 13.31 14.01
C PHE A 109 1.67 14.03 13.29
N ARG A 110 2.18 13.43 12.21
CA ARG A 110 3.26 14.00 11.37
C ARG A 110 2.77 14.90 10.22
N GLY A 111 1.47 15.12 10.10
CA GLY A 111 0.88 15.87 8.99
C GLY A 111 0.94 15.15 7.65
N CYS A 112 1.05 13.82 7.69
CA CYS A 112 1.06 12.93 6.52
C CYS A 112 -0.20 12.04 6.52
N GLU A 113 -0.38 11.28 5.44
CA GLU A 113 -1.49 10.35 5.28
C GLU A 113 -0.98 8.95 4.90
N LEU A 114 -1.78 7.93 5.20
CA LEU A 114 -1.58 6.59 4.66
C LEU A 114 -2.06 6.61 3.20
N ILE A 115 -1.10 6.55 2.26
CA ILE A 115 -1.39 6.69 0.82
C ILE A 115 -1.50 5.34 0.10
N GLY A 116 -1.13 4.25 0.75
CA GLY A 116 -1.22 2.93 0.14
C GLY A 116 -0.43 1.85 0.86
N VAL A 117 -0.26 0.74 0.16
CA VAL A 117 0.48 -0.43 0.63
C VAL A 117 1.58 -0.81 -0.36
N ALA A 118 2.64 -1.43 0.14
CA ALA A 118 3.65 -2.07 -0.68
C ALA A 118 3.78 -3.54 -0.32
N HIS A 119 4.06 -4.39 -1.32
CA HIS A 119 4.40 -5.79 -1.10
C HIS A 119 5.38 -6.29 -2.16
N SER A 120 5.97 -7.46 -1.92
CA SER A 120 6.84 -8.10 -2.89
C SER A 120 6.18 -9.30 -3.55
N HIS A 121 6.55 -9.53 -4.79
CA HIS A 121 6.25 -10.76 -5.54
C HIS A 121 7.56 -11.54 -5.70
N PRO A 122 7.81 -12.61 -4.92
CA PRO A 122 9.06 -13.36 -5.01
C PRO A 122 9.30 -13.96 -6.40
N ASP A 123 8.26 -14.56 -6.99
CA ASP A 123 8.36 -15.37 -8.21
C ASP A 123 7.50 -14.87 -9.38
N SER A 124 6.92 -13.68 -9.27
CA SER A 124 6.03 -13.16 -10.33
C SER A 124 6.32 -11.68 -10.64
N PRO A 125 5.87 -11.17 -11.80
CA PRO A 125 6.07 -9.78 -12.18
C PRO A 125 5.44 -8.79 -11.20
N PRO A 126 5.91 -7.52 -11.14
CA PRO A 126 5.38 -6.49 -10.26
C PRO A 126 4.05 -5.91 -10.78
N VAL A 127 3.07 -6.79 -10.99
CA VAL A 127 1.73 -6.48 -11.50
C VAL A 127 0.70 -6.99 -10.50
N PRO A 128 -0.31 -6.19 -10.14
CA PRO A 128 -1.32 -6.60 -9.17
C PRO A 128 -2.06 -7.87 -9.60
N SER A 129 -2.05 -8.87 -8.75
CA SER A 129 -2.80 -10.11 -8.93
C SER A 129 -4.30 -9.89 -8.78
N ALA A 130 -5.12 -10.88 -9.14
CA ALA A 130 -6.55 -10.83 -8.88
C ALA A 130 -6.85 -10.75 -7.37
N ALA A 131 -6.03 -11.38 -6.53
CA ALA A 131 -6.15 -11.31 -5.08
C ALA A 131 -5.82 -9.91 -4.54
N ASP A 132 -4.75 -9.27 -5.03
CA ASP A 132 -4.37 -7.91 -4.66
C ASP A 132 -5.48 -6.91 -4.98
N ARG A 133 -6.06 -7.03 -6.18
CA ARG A 133 -7.16 -6.16 -6.59
C ARG A 133 -8.42 -6.35 -5.75
N ARG A 134 -8.76 -7.60 -5.38
CA ARG A 134 -9.95 -7.87 -4.54
C ARG A 134 -9.79 -7.38 -3.11
N ARG A 135 -8.60 -7.58 -2.52
CA ARG A 135 -8.33 -7.27 -1.11
C ARG A 135 -7.83 -5.85 -0.88
N GLY A 136 -7.26 -5.24 -1.92
CA GLY A 136 -6.76 -3.86 -1.85
C GLY A 136 -7.86 -2.86 -1.48
N ILE A 137 -7.46 -1.75 -0.93
CA ILE A 137 -8.36 -0.64 -0.60
C ILE A 137 -8.47 0.26 -1.83
N PRO A 138 -9.67 0.48 -2.37
CA PRO A 138 -9.84 1.41 -3.49
C PRO A 138 -9.34 2.81 -3.17
N ASN A 139 -8.94 3.52 -4.21
CA ASN A 139 -8.40 4.87 -4.12
C ASN A 139 -7.12 4.97 -3.29
N GLN A 140 -6.30 3.92 -3.36
CA GLN A 140 -4.97 3.88 -2.75
C GLN A 140 -3.92 3.36 -3.71
N LEU A 141 -2.67 3.73 -3.45
CA LEU A 141 -1.51 3.20 -4.14
C LEU A 141 -1.23 1.75 -3.72
N MET A 142 -0.83 0.96 -4.70
CA MET A 142 -0.25 -0.35 -4.52
C MET A 142 1.13 -0.34 -5.17
N LEU A 143 2.19 -0.50 -4.38
CA LEU A 143 3.54 -0.57 -4.89
C LEU A 143 4.04 -2.00 -4.79
N ILE A 144 4.52 -2.55 -5.91
CA ILE A 144 4.95 -3.95 -5.98
C ILE A 144 6.41 -4.01 -6.40
N LEU A 145 7.19 -4.77 -5.65
CA LEU A 145 8.59 -5.10 -5.93
C LEU A 145 8.69 -6.56 -6.31
N SER A 146 9.38 -6.86 -7.41
CA SER A 146 9.61 -8.23 -7.86
C SER A 146 11.11 -8.49 -8.03
N GLY A 147 11.68 -9.33 -7.17
CA GLY A 147 13.05 -9.79 -7.30
C GLY A 147 14.06 -8.69 -7.63
N SER A 148 14.70 -8.81 -8.82
CA SER A 148 15.68 -7.84 -9.32
C SER A 148 15.08 -6.70 -10.14
N GLN A 149 13.76 -6.68 -10.36
CA GLN A 149 13.10 -5.65 -11.16
C GLN A 149 12.91 -4.37 -10.34
N ASP A 150 12.75 -3.25 -11.05
CA ASP A 150 12.36 -2.00 -10.41
C ASP A 150 10.93 -2.06 -9.89
N PRO A 151 10.65 -1.40 -8.77
CA PRO A 151 9.31 -1.35 -8.22
C PRO A 151 8.34 -0.69 -9.21
N ARG A 152 7.10 -1.15 -9.22
CA ARG A 152 6.01 -0.52 -9.97
C ARG A 152 4.91 -0.06 -9.04
N ALA A 153 4.38 1.12 -9.30
CA ALA A 153 3.26 1.67 -8.57
C ALA A 153 1.98 1.59 -9.41
N TRP A 154 0.90 1.30 -8.74
CA TRP A 154 -0.42 1.14 -9.31
C TRP A 154 -1.44 1.87 -8.45
N TRP A 155 -2.42 2.48 -9.09
CA TRP A 155 -3.58 3.04 -8.42
C TRP A 155 -4.75 2.07 -8.53
N LEU A 156 -5.34 1.67 -7.42
CA LEU A 156 -6.52 0.82 -7.41
C LEU A 156 -7.78 1.68 -7.46
N GLU A 157 -8.55 1.56 -8.52
CA GLU A 157 -9.80 2.30 -8.72
C GLU A 157 -10.97 1.64 -7.97
N GLU A 158 -12.10 2.33 -7.84
CA GLU A 158 -13.28 1.81 -7.14
C GLU A 158 -13.86 0.55 -7.79
N ASP A 159 -13.80 0.46 -9.12
CA ASP A 159 -14.23 -0.71 -9.90
C ASP A 159 -13.22 -1.86 -9.91
N ARG A 160 -12.15 -1.77 -9.09
CA ARG A 160 -11.06 -2.75 -9.02
C ARG A 160 -10.14 -2.80 -10.24
N GLN A 161 -10.28 -1.88 -11.16
CA GLN A 161 -9.27 -1.69 -12.19
C GLN A 161 -7.99 -1.09 -11.58
N VAL A 162 -6.86 -1.36 -12.22
CA VAL A 162 -5.58 -0.82 -11.78
C VAL A 162 -4.98 0.04 -12.89
N ARG A 163 -4.52 1.21 -12.50
CA ARG A 163 -3.83 2.15 -13.40
C ARG A 163 -2.37 2.27 -12.99
N PRO A 164 -1.41 2.12 -13.91
CA PRO A 164 -0.01 2.34 -13.60
C PRO A 164 0.22 3.81 -13.22
N VAL A 165 1.04 4.01 -12.19
CA VAL A 165 1.48 5.33 -11.73
C VAL A 165 2.98 5.42 -11.96
N PRO A 166 3.47 6.38 -12.76
CA PRO A 166 4.90 6.61 -12.92
C PRO A 166 5.58 6.85 -11.57
N ILE A 167 6.79 6.31 -11.41
CA ILE A 167 7.65 6.57 -10.25
C ILE A 167 8.75 7.51 -10.67
N ASP A 168 8.94 8.57 -9.91
CA ASP A 168 10.04 9.53 -10.01
C ASP A 168 10.92 9.40 -8.76
N VAL A 169 12.22 9.19 -8.94
CA VAL A 169 13.18 8.97 -7.84
C VAL A 169 14.21 10.09 -7.88
N ASP A 170 14.30 10.86 -6.80
CA ASP A 170 15.23 11.97 -6.57
C ASP A 170 16.35 11.61 -5.57
#